data_16bf93cebc62e23d3c7670d61986ba6d
#
_entry.id   16bf93cebc62e23d3c7670d61986ba6d
#
_cell.length_a   1.000
_cell.length_b   1.000
_cell.length_c   1.000
_cell.angle_alpha   90.00
_cell.angle_beta   90.00
_cell.angle_gamma   90.00
#
_symmetry.space_group_name_H-M   'P 1'
#
loop_
_entity.id
_entity.type
_entity.pdbx_description
1 polymer ?
#
loop_
_entity_poly.entity_id
_entity_poly.type
_entity_poly.pdbx_seq_one_letter_code
_entity_poly.pdbx_strand_id
1 'polypeptide(L)' 'MRDVIIGIQEDIKRGLLTFQQIANKHRVPLDWVDIACGELMQHYLNDNWYDEQYELDCE' A
#
# COMPACT_ATOMS: atom_id res chain seq x y z
N MET A 1 -12.82 4.67 -9.35
CA MET A 1 -12.35 3.46 -8.68
C MET A 1 -10.89 3.57 -8.29
N ARG A 2 -10.05 3.87 -9.26
CA ARG A 2 -8.63 3.97 -8.93
C ARG A 2 -8.34 5.09 -7.96
N ASP A 3 -9.08 6.18 -8.07
CA ASP A 3 -8.87 7.31 -7.15
C ASP A 3 -9.12 6.89 -5.72
N VAL A 4 -10.11 6.06 -5.51
CA VAL A 4 -10.42 5.59 -4.17
C VAL A 4 -9.28 4.72 -3.65
N ILE A 5 -8.78 3.84 -4.48
CA ILE A 5 -7.68 2.95 -4.08
C ILE A 5 -6.44 3.77 -3.75
N ILE A 6 -6.14 4.76 -4.57
CA ILE A 6 -4.98 5.62 -4.31
C ILE A 6 -5.14 6.36 -2.99
N GLY A 7 -6.34 6.89 -2.74
CA GLY A 7 -6.60 7.56 -1.48
C GLY A 7 -6.42 6.65 -0.29
N ILE A 8 -6.89 5.41 -0.42
CA ILE A 8 -6.73 4.44 0.66
C ILE A 8 -5.26 4.15 0.89
N GLN A 9 -4.51 3.98 -0.17
CA GLN A 9 -3.08 3.70 -0.05
C GLN A 9 -2.35 4.85 0.62
N GLU A 10 -2.73 6.07 0.31
CA GLU A 10 -2.10 7.23 0.94
C GLU A 10 -2.40 7.26 2.43
N ASP A 11 -3.62 6.94 2.81
CA ASP A 11 -3.96 6.89 4.22
C ASP A 11 -3.15 5.81 4.93
N ILE A 12 -2.95 4.70 4.27
CA ILE A 12 -2.14 3.63 4.84
C ILE A 12 -0.71 4.10 5.05
N LYS A 13 -0.17 4.80 4.08
CA LYS A 13 1.19 5.30 4.18
C LYS A 13 1.36 6.26 5.34
N ARG A 14 0.36 7.09 5.57
CA ARG A 14 0.42 8.05 6.66
C ARG A 14 0.40 7.38 8.02
N GLY A 15 -0.28 6.24 8.10
CA GLY A 15 -0.34 5.49 9.33
C GLY A 15 -1.09 6.17 10.46
N LEU A 16 -1.99 7.10 10.13
CA LEU A 16 -2.77 7.81 11.15
C LEU A 16 -4.07 7.12 11.46
N LEU A 17 -4.54 6.25 10.58
CA LEU A 17 -5.83 5.60 10.73
C LEU A 17 -5.67 4.10 10.69
N THR A 18 -6.57 3.41 11.36
CA THR A 18 -6.61 1.95 11.25
C THR A 18 -7.31 1.58 9.95
N PHE A 19 -7.16 0.33 9.57
CA PHE A 19 -7.82 -0.17 8.36
C PHE A 19 -9.32 0.05 8.44
N GLN A 20 -9.89 -0.21 9.61
CA GLN A 20 -11.31 -0.02 9.82
C GLN A 20 -11.71 1.43 9.60
N GLN A 21 -10.92 2.33 10.14
CA GLN A 21 -11.20 3.75 10.00
C GLN A 21 -11.06 4.21 8.56
N ILE A 22 -10.07 3.69 7.86
CA ILE A 22 -9.88 4.02 6.45
C ILE A 22 -11.07 3.54 5.64
N ALA A 23 -11.51 2.33 5.89
CA ALA A 23 -12.67 1.79 5.19
C ALA A 23 -13.90 2.66 5.43
N ASN A 24 -14.13 3.07 6.66
CA ASN A 24 -15.26 3.92 6.99
C ASN A 24 -15.13 5.29 6.31
N LYS A 25 -13.94 5.82 6.31
CA LYS A 25 -13.71 7.14 5.73
C LYS A 25 -14.03 7.16 4.26
N HIS A 26 -13.64 6.13 3.55
CA HIS A 26 -13.87 6.06 2.11
C HIS A 26 -15.16 5.34 1.75
N ARG A 27 -15.89 4.88 2.76
CA ARG A 27 -17.17 4.19 2.55
C ARG A 27 -17.01 2.97 1.67
N VAL A 28 -15.99 2.19 1.95
CA VAL A 28 -15.72 0.97 1.20
C VAL A 28 -15.64 -0.18 2.17
N PRO A 29 -15.81 -1.42 1.68
CA PRO A 29 -15.62 -2.58 2.53
C PRO A 29 -14.17 -2.69 2.97
N LEU A 30 -13.97 -3.37 4.07
CA LEU A 30 -12.61 -3.59 4.58
C LEU A 30 -11.75 -4.32 3.56
N ASP A 31 -12.39 -5.14 2.74
CA ASP A 31 -11.66 -5.88 1.70
C ASP A 31 -10.91 -4.94 0.77
N TRP A 32 -11.50 -3.81 0.46
CA TRP A 32 -10.85 -2.84 -0.41
C TRP A 32 -9.58 -2.31 0.20
N VAL A 33 -9.61 -2.05 1.49
CA VAL A 33 -8.42 -1.58 2.18
C VAL A 33 -7.35 -2.66 2.16
N ASP A 34 -7.76 -3.89 2.34
CA ASP A 34 -6.84 -5.02 2.30
C ASP A 34 -6.18 -5.12 0.93
N ILE A 35 -6.97 -5.02 -0.11
CA ILE A 35 -6.45 -5.09 -1.47
C ILE A 35 -5.49 -3.95 -1.74
N ALA A 36 -5.87 -2.75 -1.34
CA ALA A 36 -5.01 -1.59 -1.55
C ALA A 36 -3.70 -1.75 -0.80
N CYS A 37 -3.76 -2.28 0.40
CA CYS A 37 -2.56 -2.51 1.18
C CYS A 37 -1.67 -3.54 0.51
N GLY A 38 -2.26 -4.58 -0.02
CA GLY A 38 -1.50 -5.61 -0.70
C GLY A 38 -0.79 -5.07 -1.93
N GLU A 39 -1.47 -4.25 -2.69
CA GLU A 39 -0.85 -3.65 -3.88
C GLU A 39 0.29 -2.72 -3.47
N LEU A 40 0.08 -1.96 -2.42
CA LEU A 40 1.11 -1.04 -1.95
C LEU A 40 2.34 -1.79 -1.48
N MET A 41 2.12 -2.87 -0.75
CA MET A 41 3.24 -3.67 -0.26
C MET A 41 3.99 -4.33 -1.40
N GLN A 42 3.27 -4.79 -2.39
CA GLN A 42 3.90 -5.41 -3.54
C GLN A 42 4.79 -4.43 -4.26
N HIS A 43 4.32 -3.20 -4.39
CA HIS A 43 5.11 -2.15 -5.01
C HIS A 43 6.38 -1.89 -4.23
N TYR A 44 6.23 -1.82 -2.92
CA TYR A 44 7.34 -1.59 -2.02
C TYR A 44 8.35 -2.70 -2.09
N LEU A 45 7.88 -3.93 -2.05
CA LEU A 45 8.76 -5.08 -2.08
C LEU A 45 9.54 -5.14 -3.39
N ASN A 46 8.88 -4.84 -4.48
CA ASN A 46 9.55 -4.86 -5.77
C ASN A 46 10.70 -3.86 -5.80
N ASP A 47 10.46 -2.66 -5.32
CA ASP A 47 11.49 -1.64 -5.31
C ASP A 47 12.64 -2.04 -4.41
N ASN A 48 12.33 -2.48 -3.22
CA ASN A 48 13.35 -2.87 -2.26
C ASN A 48 14.16 -4.04 -2.77
N TRP A 49 13.44 -5.01 -3.31
CA TRP A 49 14.11 -6.20 -3.80
C TRP A 49 15.06 -5.88 -4.93
N TYR A 50 14.62 -5.00 -5.80
CA TYR A 50 15.44 -4.59 -6.93
C TYR A 50 16.72 -3.92 -6.44
N ASP A 51 16.59 -3.03 -5.50
CA ASP A 51 17.74 -2.33 -4.96
C ASP A 51 18.72 -3.27 -4.32
N GLU A 52 18.22 -4.20 -3.53
CA GLU A 52 19.08 -5.14 -2.85
C GLU A 52 19.83 -6.01 -3.84
N GLN A 53 19.13 -6.47 -4.84
CA GLN A 53 19.74 -7.30 -5.85
C GLN A 53 20.81 -6.52 -6.61
N TYR A 54 20.50 -5.29 -6.89
CA TYR A 54 21.44 -4.44 -7.60
C TYR A 54 22.72 -4.26 -6.80
N GLU A 55 22.57 -4.03 -5.53
CA GLU A 55 23.71 -3.84 -4.66
C GLU A 55 24.55 -5.11 -4.58
N LEU A 56 23.89 -6.22 -4.46
CA LEU A 56 24.59 -7.49 -4.42
C LEU A 56 25.39 -7.74 -5.69
N ASP A 57 24.79 -7.40 -6.80
CA ASP A 57 25.46 -7.55 -8.07
C ASP A 57 26.70 -6.69 -8.15
N CYS A 58 26.60 -5.50 -7.61
CA CYS A 58 27.73 -4.59 -7.60
C CYS A 58 28.88 -5.18 -6.82
N GLU A 59 28.55 -5.91 -5.78
CA GLU A 59 29.58 -6.51 -4.98
C GLU A 59 30.34 -7.56 -5.78
#